data_6023154a2bbaad97d9dc4d4ed92e36c0
#
_entry.id   6023154a2bbaad97d9dc4d4ed92e36c0
#
_cell.length_a   1.000
_cell.length_b   1.000
_cell.length_c   1.000
_cell.angle_alpha   90.00
_cell.angle_beta   90.00
_cell.angle_gamma   90.00
#
_symmetry.space_group_name_H-M   'P 1'
#
loop_
_entity.id
_entity.type
_entity.pdbx_description
1 polymer ?
#
loop_
_entity_poly.entity_id
_entity_poly.type
_entity_poly.pdbx_seq_one_letter_code
_entity_poly.pdbx_strand_id
1 'polypeptide(L)'
;MMRITLTVILRAVFGADGKELERLRETLPPGIQLGSKLALIPVPQWDWGRWSPWGRFRQYRREYDAIVDQLIDNALADPNLDTRDDVLSLMLQSRYEDGSPMTRPEIADELITLLAAGHETTAATLAWAVERLQRHPKLLERLIADLDSGSDELLHATILEIQRTRPVIDVTFRQVKASALQIGPWTLPQGQTIVASIGLLHADETVFPNARRFDPDRFLSRAPDPAEWIPYGGGIRRCIGAAFATMEMRVILRTLLRNYVISPSSARDERWQSRGVAVAPSRGARVRIQPRQGSAAVIG
;
A
#
# COMPACT_ATOMS: atom_id res chain seq x y z
N MET A 1 6.54 8.37 6.34
CA MET A 1 6.07 7.52 5.23
C MET A 1 4.68 7.94 4.74
N MET A 2 3.63 8.04 5.59
CA MET A 2 2.25 8.41 5.17
C MET A 2 2.17 9.62 4.22
N ARG A 3 2.86 10.73 4.51
CA ARG A 3 2.82 11.92 3.63
C ARG A 3 3.47 11.69 2.27
N ILE A 4 4.51 10.87 2.21
CA ILE A 4 5.22 10.55 0.96
C ILE A 4 4.31 9.72 0.08
N THR A 5 3.83 8.57 0.57
CA THR A 5 2.96 7.67 -0.20
C THR A 5 1.65 8.34 -0.61
N LEU A 6 1.08 9.22 0.24
CA LEU A 6 -0.09 10.01 -0.14
C LEU A 6 0.21 10.93 -1.33
N THR A 7 1.34 11.63 -1.31
CA THR A 7 1.70 12.50 -2.43
C THR A 7 1.92 11.73 -3.72
N VAL A 8 2.64 10.60 -3.62
CA VAL A 8 2.93 9.76 -4.78
C VAL A 8 1.64 9.23 -5.40
N ILE A 9 0.75 8.64 -4.57
CA ILE A 9 -0.50 8.07 -5.09
C ILE A 9 -1.44 9.15 -5.64
N LEU A 10 -1.51 10.34 -5.04
CA LEU A 10 -2.34 11.43 -5.55
C LEU A 10 -1.87 11.91 -6.92
N ARG A 11 -0.58 11.96 -7.16
CA ARG A 11 -0.03 12.30 -8.48
C ARG A 11 -0.26 11.19 -9.49
N ALA A 12 0.06 9.94 -9.12
CA ALA A 12 -0.02 8.80 -10.03
C ALA A 12 -1.47 8.44 -10.39
N VAL A 13 -2.41 8.58 -9.46
CA VAL A 13 -3.80 8.16 -9.66
C VAL A 13 -4.66 9.32 -10.18
N PHE A 14 -4.55 10.50 -9.59
CA PHE A 14 -5.42 11.62 -9.95
C PHE A 14 -4.78 12.60 -10.94
N GLY A 15 -3.49 12.46 -11.25
CA GLY A 15 -2.76 13.49 -11.99
C GLY A 15 -2.80 14.86 -11.30
N ALA A 16 -3.08 14.88 -9.98
CA ALA A 16 -3.27 16.10 -9.23
C ALA A 16 -1.96 16.80 -8.93
N ASP A 17 -1.93 18.12 -9.11
CA ASP A 17 -0.81 18.98 -8.75
C ASP A 17 -1.32 20.30 -8.16
N GLY A 18 -0.42 21.12 -7.63
CA GLY A 18 -0.76 22.44 -7.12
C GLY A 18 -1.87 22.46 -6.06
N LYS A 19 -2.92 23.24 -6.32
CA LYS A 19 -4.03 23.47 -5.36
C LYS A 19 -4.91 22.23 -5.19
N GLU A 20 -5.17 21.47 -6.24
CA GLU A 20 -5.99 20.26 -6.21
C GLU A 20 -5.32 19.20 -5.36
N LEU A 21 -4.00 19.04 -5.49
CA LEU A 21 -3.21 18.13 -4.66
C LEU A 21 -3.33 18.46 -3.16
N GLU A 22 -3.20 19.74 -2.79
CA GLU A 22 -3.33 20.14 -1.38
C GLU A 22 -4.74 19.93 -0.84
N ARG A 23 -5.78 20.26 -1.61
CA ARG A 23 -7.18 20.00 -1.22
C ARG A 23 -7.45 18.50 -1.00
N LEU A 24 -6.96 17.62 -1.88
CA LEU A 24 -7.08 16.18 -1.71
C LEU A 24 -6.32 15.68 -0.46
N ARG A 25 -5.13 16.23 -0.20
CA ARG A 25 -4.34 15.90 1.00
C ARG A 25 -5.05 16.23 2.31
N GLU A 26 -5.85 17.28 2.34
CA GLU A 26 -6.60 17.70 3.51
C GLU A 26 -7.91 16.91 3.67
N THR A 27 -8.62 16.68 2.58
CA THR A 27 -9.96 16.08 2.59
C THR A 27 -9.93 14.56 2.75
N LEU A 28 -9.01 13.86 2.08
CA LEU A 28 -9.05 12.41 1.96
C LEU A 28 -8.70 11.65 3.24
N PRO A 29 -7.62 11.95 3.99
CA PRO A 29 -7.25 11.15 5.15
C PRO A 29 -8.33 11.07 6.23
N PRO A 30 -8.97 12.17 6.66
CA PRO A 30 -10.04 12.10 7.65
C PRO A 30 -11.29 11.40 7.12
N GLY A 31 -11.62 11.55 5.82
CA GLY A 31 -12.74 10.87 5.18
C GLY A 31 -12.54 9.36 5.11
N ILE A 32 -11.36 8.89 4.70
CA ILE A 32 -11.01 7.47 4.63
C ILE A 32 -11.00 6.84 6.04
N GLN A 33 -10.41 7.50 7.04
CA GLN A 33 -10.41 7.00 8.41
C GLN A 33 -11.82 6.86 8.98
N LEU A 34 -12.69 7.83 8.72
CA LEU A 34 -14.08 7.78 9.16
C LEU A 34 -14.83 6.66 8.43
N GLY A 35 -14.69 6.56 7.10
CA GLY A 35 -15.30 5.52 6.28
C GLY A 35 -14.90 4.11 6.72
N SER A 36 -13.60 3.88 6.95
CA SER A 36 -13.09 2.59 7.44
C SER A 36 -13.69 2.20 8.80
N LYS A 37 -13.87 3.15 9.71
CA LYS A 37 -14.54 2.90 11.00
C LYS A 37 -16.02 2.57 10.83
N LEU A 38 -16.72 3.33 9.99
CA LEU A 38 -18.14 3.12 9.72
C LEU A 38 -18.42 1.78 9.02
N ALA A 39 -17.50 1.31 8.18
CA ALA A 39 -17.61 0.00 7.53
C ALA A 39 -17.50 -1.18 8.52
N LEU A 40 -16.78 -0.99 9.65
CA LEU A 40 -16.55 -2.03 10.65
C LEU A 40 -17.56 -2.01 11.83
N ILE A 41 -18.23 -0.89 12.04
CA ILE A 41 -19.14 -0.71 13.20
C ILE A 41 -20.56 -0.56 12.65
N PRO A 42 -21.52 -1.42 13.07
CA PRO A 42 -22.91 -1.34 12.63
C PRO A 42 -23.63 -0.17 13.33
N VAL A 43 -23.33 1.05 12.89
CA VAL A 43 -24.05 2.26 13.34
C VAL A 43 -25.14 2.62 12.35
N PRO A 44 -26.33 3.09 12.81
CA PRO A 44 -27.39 3.53 11.94
C PRO A 44 -26.91 4.61 10.97
N GLN A 45 -27.33 4.50 9.70
CA GLN A 45 -26.91 5.42 8.62
C GLN A 45 -27.69 6.75 8.65
N TRP A 46 -27.93 7.30 9.83
CA TRP A 46 -28.63 8.57 9.99
C TRP A 46 -27.78 9.74 9.51
N ASP A 47 -28.39 10.62 8.75
CA ASP A 47 -27.78 11.86 8.29
C ASP A 47 -28.34 13.07 9.06
N TRP A 48 -27.69 13.43 10.14
CA TRP A 48 -27.93 14.68 10.85
C TRP A 48 -26.83 15.71 10.56
N GLY A 49 -26.35 15.74 9.30
CA GLY A 49 -25.26 16.59 8.87
C GLY A 49 -23.99 16.34 9.68
N ARG A 50 -23.27 17.42 10.04
CA ARG A 50 -22.02 17.33 10.81
C ARG A 50 -22.17 16.70 12.20
N TRP A 51 -23.36 16.53 12.70
CA TRP A 51 -23.64 15.99 14.04
C TRP A 51 -23.69 14.46 14.07
N SER A 52 -23.76 13.79 12.94
CA SER A 52 -23.73 12.34 12.86
C SER A 52 -22.48 11.83 12.12
N PRO A 53 -21.95 10.65 12.48
CA PRO A 53 -20.79 10.06 11.80
C PRO A 53 -21.04 9.88 10.29
N TRP A 54 -22.22 9.38 9.89
CA TRP A 54 -22.59 9.21 8.49
C TRP A 54 -22.79 10.53 7.76
N GLY A 55 -23.37 11.56 8.43
CA GLY A 55 -23.50 12.89 7.84
C GLY A 55 -22.13 13.54 7.57
N ARG A 56 -21.17 13.39 8.50
CA ARG A 56 -19.79 13.84 8.30
C ARG A 56 -19.12 13.09 7.15
N PHE A 57 -19.29 11.77 7.07
CA PHE A 57 -18.74 10.97 5.96
C PHE A 57 -19.31 11.41 4.62
N ARG A 58 -20.63 11.65 4.53
CA ARG A 58 -21.27 12.18 3.32
C ARG A 58 -20.79 13.59 2.96
N GLN A 59 -20.42 14.40 3.94
CA GLN A 59 -19.81 15.70 3.67
C GLN A 59 -18.43 15.53 3.01
N TYR A 60 -17.53 14.70 3.58
CA TYR A 60 -16.25 14.39 2.94
C TYR A 60 -16.43 13.81 1.54
N ARG A 61 -17.43 12.96 1.34
CA ARG A 61 -17.71 12.39 0.03
C ARG A 61 -18.12 13.48 -0.98
N ARG A 62 -19.00 14.40 -0.62
CA ARG A 62 -19.39 15.51 -1.51
C ARG A 62 -18.21 16.43 -1.85
N GLU A 63 -17.36 16.73 -0.87
CA GLU A 63 -16.15 17.54 -1.09
C GLU A 63 -15.18 16.83 -2.04
N TYR A 64 -15.00 15.54 -1.85
CA TYR A 64 -14.20 14.69 -2.73
C TYR A 64 -14.75 14.64 -4.15
N ASP A 65 -16.04 14.37 -4.31
CA ASP A 65 -16.70 14.29 -5.62
C ASP A 65 -16.54 15.61 -6.39
N ALA A 66 -16.71 16.76 -5.72
CA ALA A 66 -16.52 18.07 -6.33
C ALA A 66 -15.06 18.32 -6.78
N ILE A 67 -14.07 17.79 -6.05
CA ILE A 67 -12.66 17.88 -6.46
C ILE A 67 -12.41 16.98 -7.68
N VAL A 68 -12.93 15.76 -7.67
CA VAL A 68 -12.76 14.82 -8.80
C VAL A 68 -13.46 15.34 -10.06
N ASP A 69 -14.66 15.91 -9.94
CA ASP A 69 -15.35 16.54 -11.08
C ASP A 69 -14.49 17.66 -11.70
N GLN A 70 -13.87 18.50 -10.88
CA GLN A 70 -12.95 19.54 -11.36
C GLN A 70 -11.71 18.95 -12.06
N LEU A 71 -11.15 17.86 -11.50
CA LEU A 71 -10.00 17.19 -12.12
C LEU A 71 -10.37 16.55 -13.46
N ILE A 72 -11.57 15.97 -13.58
CA ILE A 72 -12.11 15.43 -14.83
C ILE A 72 -12.25 16.55 -15.85
N ASP A 73 -12.86 17.69 -15.48
CA ASP A 73 -13.02 18.83 -16.39
C ASP A 73 -11.66 19.36 -16.87
N ASN A 74 -10.70 19.49 -15.97
CA ASN A 74 -9.35 19.93 -16.30
C ASN A 74 -8.65 18.94 -17.26
N ALA A 75 -8.78 17.63 -17.00
CA ALA A 75 -8.19 16.60 -17.83
C ALA A 75 -8.81 16.56 -19.24
N LEU A 76 -10.15 16.68 -19.34
CA LEU A 76 -10.85 16.72 -20.62
C LEU A 76 -10.56 17.99 -21.45
N ALA A 77 -10.19 19.09 -20.79
CA ALA A 77 -9.79 20.34 -21.44
C ALA A 77 -8.29 20.35 -21.81
N ASP A 78 -7.49 19.39 -21.35
CA ASP A 78 -6.06 19.29 -21.64
C ASP A 78 -5.85 18.75 -23.08
N PRO A 79 -5.21 19.52 -23.98
CA PRO A 79 -4.93 19.06 -25.34
C PRO A 79 -3.96 17.86 -25.38
N ASN A 80 -3.25 17.58 -24.29
CA ASN A 80 -2.31 16.48 -24.17
C ASN A 80 -2.89 15.26 -23.41
N LEU A 81 -4.20 15.16 -23.25
CA LEU A 81 -4.86 14.07 -22.52
C LEU A 81 -4.38 12.70 -23.00
N ASP A 82 -4.23 12.51 -24.31
CA ASP A 82 -3.82 11.24 -24.94
C ASP A 82 -2.38 10.80 -24.58
N THR A 83 -1.56 11.72 -24.08
CA THR A 83 -0.16 11.46 -23.73
C THR A 83 0.05 11.36 -22.22
N ARG A 84 -1.00 11.57 -21.43
CA ARG A 84 -0.95 11.47 -19.98
C ARG A 84 -1.03 9.99 -19.55
N ASP A 85 -0.28 9.67 -18.51
CA ASP A 85 -0.13 8.31 -17.96
C ASP A 85 -0.71 8.15 -16.54
N ASP A 86 -1.32 9.20 -15.98
CA ASP A 86 -2.08 9.07 -14.72
C ASP A 86 -3.37 8.25 -14.90
N VAL A 87 -3.79 7.58 -13.80
CA VAL A 87 -4.92 6.65 -13.87
C VAL A 87 -6.22 7.34 -14.27
N LEU A 88 -6.47 8.57 -13.80
CA LEU A 88 -7.65 9.35 -14.18
C LEU A 88 -7.71 9.53 -15.70
N SER A 89 -6.61 9.94 -16.31
CA SER A 89 -6.54 10.13 -17.77
C SER A 89 -6.74 8.83 -18.53
N LEU A 90 -6.19 7.71 -18.06
CA LEU A 90 -6.42 6.39 -18.63
C LEU A 90 -7.88 5.94 -18.51
N MET A 91 -8.54 6.20 -17.38
CA MET A 91 -9.98 5.90 -17.19
C MET A 91 -10.87 6.72 -18.14
N LEU A 92 -10.57 8.00 -18.33
CA LEU A 92 -11.31 8.86 -19.25
C LEU A 92 -11.21 8.38 -20.72
N GLN A 93 -10.10 7.78 -21.09
CA GLN A 93 -9.85 7.23 -22.44
C GLN A 93 -10.41 5.79 -22.59
N SER A 94 -10.61 5.06 -21.50
CA SER A 94 -11.09 3.68 -21.53
C SER A 94 -12.55 3.58 -21.97
N ARG A 95 -12.92 2.40 -22.52
CA ARG A 95 -14.30 2.08 -22.91
C ARG A 95 -14.62 0.69 -22.43
N TYR A 96 -15.88 0.47 -22.07
CA TYR A 96 -16.42 -0.85 -21.82
C TYR A 96 -16.53 -1.67 -23.12
N GLU A 97 -16.81 -2.96 -23.01
CA GLU A 97 -16.98 -3.86 -24.18
C GLU A 97 -18.06 -3.41 -25.15
N ASP A 98 -19.10 -2.70 -24.64
CA ASP A 98 -20.18 -2.11 -25.45
C ASP A 98 -19.81 -0.74 -26.07
N GLY A 99 -18.58 -0.26 -25.85
CA GLY A 99 -18.08 1.03 -26.34
C GLY A 99 -18.47 2.23 -25.46
N SER A 100 -19.24 2.05 -24.38
CA SER A 100 -19.61 3.14 -23.47
C SER A 100 -18.40 3.62 -22.63
N PRO A 101 -18.31 4.93 -22.33
CA PRO A 101 -17.30 5.44 -21.41
C PRO A 101 -17.69 5.17 -19.95
N MET A 102 -16.71 5.19 -19.07
CA MET A 102 -16.97 5.25 -17.62
C MET A 102 -17.68 6.56 -17.26
N THR A 103 -18.65 6.48 -16.37
CA THR A 103 -19.32 7.66 -15.82
C THR A 103 -18.46 8.35 -14.76
N ARG A 104 -18.67 9.65 -14.51
CA ARG A 104 -17.96 10.40 -13.48
C ARG A 104 -18.04 9.77 -12.08
N PRO A 105 -19.23 9.31 -11.59
CA PRO A 105 -19.32 8.61 -10.32
C PRO A 105 -18.51 7.31 -10.28
N GLU A 106 -18.49 6.52 -11.36
CA GLU A 106 -17.68 5.29 -11.44
C GLU A 106 -16.18 5.62 -11.35
N ILE A 107 -15.71 6.63 -12.10
CA ILE A 107 -14.33 7.11 -12.03
C ILE A 107 -14.00 7.56 -10.60
N ALA A 108 -14.87 8.34 -9.95
CA ALA A 108 -14.64 8.80 -8.58
C ALA A 108 -14.56 7.63 -7.59
N ASP A 109 -15.39 6.60 -7.72
CA ASP A 109 -15.39 5.41 -6.88
C ASP A 109 -14.12 4.57 -7.06
N GLU A 110 -13.67 4.40 -8.29
CA GLU A 110 -12.43 3.66 -8.57
C GLU A 110 -11.19 4.41 -8.07
N LEU A 111 -11.11 5.73 -8.30
CA LEU A 111 -9.98 6.54 -7.83
C LEU A 111 -9.84 6.53 -6.30
N ILE A 112 -10.95 6.66 -5.54
CA ILE A 112 -10.90 6.60 -4.08
C ILE A 112 -10.54 5.20 -3.58
N THR A 113 -10.97 4.15 -4.29
CA THR A 113 -10.62 2.76 -3.98
C THR A 113 -9.13 2.52 -4.17
N LEU A 114 -8.55 2.95 -5.30
CA LEU A 114 -7.11 2.86 -5.57
C LEU A 114 -6.29 3.63 -4.54
N LEU A 115 -6.74 4.83 -4.17
CA LEU A 115 -6.08 5.63 -3.15
C LEU A 115 -6.07 4.90 -1.79
N ALA A 116 -7.24 4.46 -1.34
CA ALA A 116 -7.37 3.80 -0.04
C ALA A 116 -6.53 2.51 0.02
N ALA A 117 -6.51 1.75 -1.08
CA ALA A 117 -5.71 0.53 -1.17
C ALA A 117 -4.20 0.79 -1.23
N GLY A 118 -3.74 1.80 -1.99
CA GLY A 118 -2.33 2.03 -2.27
C GLY A 118 -1.59 2.84 -1.20
N HIS A 119 -2.28 3.77 -0.53
CA HIS A 119 -1.65 4.70 0.41
C HIS A 119 -1.21 4.04 1.72
N GLU A 120 -2.15 3.47 2.49
CA GLU A 120 -1.86 2.97 3.84
C GLU A 120 -1.01 1.70 3.82
N THR A 121 -1.20 0.82 2.84
CA THR A 121 -0.48 -0.45 2.75
C THR A 121 1.00 -0.23 2.46
N THR A 122 1.34 0.61 1.49
CA THR A 122 2.73 0.94 1.16
C THR A 122 3.40 1.70 2.29
N ALA A 123 2.70 2.65 2.92
CA ALA A 123 3.22 3.38 4.08
C ALA A 123 3.51 2.46 5.27
N ALA A 124 2.64 1.46 5.54
CA ALA A 124 2.85 0.48 6.60
C ALA A 124 4.04 -0.44 6.29
N THR A 125 4.19 -0.89 5.04
CA THR A 125 5.36 -1.70 4.62
C THR A 125 6.66 -0.92 4.78
N LEU A 126 6.70 0.36 4.36
CA LEU A 126 7.85 1.24 4.55
C LEU A 126 8.16 1.51 6.03
N ALA A 127 7.12 1.61 6.88
CA ALA A 127 7.30 1.73 8.32
C ALA A 127 7.95 0.45 8.90
N TRP A 128 7.48 -0.73 8.49
CA TRP A 128 8.13 -2.00 8.84
C TRP A 128 9.56 -2.10 8.30
N ALA A 129 9.83 -1.57 7.09
CA ALA A 129 11.17 -1.55 6.53
C ALA A 129 12.16 -0.79 7.43
N VAL A 130 11.86 0.45 7.78
CA VAL A 130 12.77 1.23 8.65
C VAL A 130 12.86 0.65 10.06
N GLU A 131 11.77 0.05 10.56
CA GLU A 131 11.76 -0.65 11.85
C GLU A 131 12.70 -1.87 11.82
N ARG A 132 12.70 -2.66 10.76
CA ARG A 132 13.61 -3.80 10.62
C ARG A 132 15.06 -3.35 10.40
N LEU A 133 15.29 -2.37 9.54
CA LEU A 133 16.65 -1.89 9.23
C LEU A 133 17.38 -1.34 10.45
N GLN A 134 16.71 -0.56 11.34
CA GLN A 134 17.36 -0.08 12.56
C GLN A 134 17.77 -1.20 13.53
N ARG A 135 17.21 -2.41 13.40
CA ARG A 135 17.54 -3.59 14.23
C ARG A 135 18.60 -4.49 13.64
N HIS A 136 18.92 -4.29 12.38
CA HIS A 136 19.88 -5.10 11.64
C HIS A 136 21.03 -4.24 11.08
N PRO A 137 21.89 -3.65 11.96
CA PRO A 137 22.92 -2.70 11.53
C PRO A 137 23.90 -3.28 10.51
N LYS A 138 24.28 -4.55 10.64
CA LYS A 138 25.16 -5.23 9.66
C LYS A 138 24.51 -5.34 8.27
N LEU A 139 23.19 -5.58 8.21
CA LEU A 139 22.47 -5.57 6.95
C LEU A 139 22.39 -4.15 6.38
N LEU A 140 22.16 -3.15 7.24
CA LEU A 140 22.12 -1.75 6.82
C LEU A 140 23.45 -1.30 6.21
N GLU A 141 24.57 -1.68 6.79
CA GLU A 141 25.92 -1.43 6.25
C GLU A 141 26.10 -2.08 4.87
N ARG A 142 25.69 -3.35 4.71
CA ARG A 142 25.73 -4.06 3.42
C ARG A 142 24.85 -3.39 2.37
N LEU A 143 23.63 -2.98 2.75
CA LEU A 143 22.70 -2.26 1.85
C LEU A 143 23.29 -0.95 1.35
N ILE A 144 23.94 -0.20 2.24
CA ILE A 144 24.57 1.07 1.88
C ILE A 144 25.72 0.81 0.90
N ALA A 145 26.56 -0.18 1.16
CA ALA A 145 27.68 -0.55 0.29
C ALA A 145 27.19 -1.04 -1.09
N ASP A 146 26.12 -1.84 -1.15
CA ASP A 146 25.50 -2.31 -2.38
C ASP A 146 24.97 -1.12 -3.20
N LEU A 147 24.23 -0.21 -2.57
CA LEU A 147 23.69 0.99 -3.23
C LEU A 147 24.81 1.96 -3.70
N ASP A 148 25.89 2.07 -2.97
CA ASP A 148 27.04 2.92 -3.34
C ASP A 148 27.82 2.31 -4.52
N SER A 149 27.79 0.97 -4.69
CA SER A 149 28.34 0.29 -5.88
C SER A 149 27.46 0.40 -7.13
N GLY A 150 26.25 0.95 -7.00
CA GLY A 150 25.28 1.09 -8.07
C GLY A 150 24.29 -0.08 -8.21
N SER A 151 24.42 -1.13 -7.39
CA SER A 151 23.45 -2.22 -7.29
C SER A 151 22.27 -1.83 -6.40
N ASP A 152 21.13 -2.52 -6.56
CA ASP A 152 19.99 -2.48 -5.65
C ASP A 152 19.36 -3.88 -5.44
N GLU A 153 20.12 -4.93 -5.75
CA GLU A 153 19.64 -6.31 -5.63
C GLU A 153 19.39 -6.69 -4.17
N LEU A 154 20.31 -6.32 -3.26
CA LEU A 154 20.12 -6.56 -1.83
C LEU A 154 18.96 -5.73 -1.26
N LEU A 155 18.73 -4.52 -1.77
CA LEU A 155 17.57 -3.72 -1.39
C LEU A 155 16.26 -4.40 -1.83
N HIS A 156 16.21 -4.91 -3.05
CA HIS A 156 15.05 -5.66 -3.54
C HIS A 156 14.78 -6.90 -2.68
N ALA A 157 15.80 -7.72 -2.44
CA ALA A 157 15.72 -8.90 -1.57
C ALA A 157 15.26 -8.54 -0.14
N THR A 158 15.72 -7.40 0.38
CA THR A 158 15.31 -6.90 1.69
C THR A 158 13.82 -6.53 1.72
N ILE A 159 13.30 -5.89 0.66
CA ILE A 159 11.86 -5.56 0.54
C ILE A 159 11.03 -6.85 0.55
N LEU A 160 11.45 -7.87 -0.21
CA LEU A 160 10.76 -9.18 -0.24
C LEU A 160 10.72 -9.83 1.16
N GLU A 161 11.82 -9.80 1.90
CA GLU A 161 11.91 -10.35 3.25
C GLU A 161 11.09 -9.55 4.28
N ILE A 162 11.03 -8.22 4.14
CA ILE A 162 10.14 -7.38 4.95
C ILE A 162 8.69 -7.80 4.73
N GLN A 163 8.26 -7.94 3.48
CA GLN A 163 6.91 -8.35 3.13
C GLN A 163 6.57 -9.77 3.56
N ARG A 164 7.57 -10.68 3.58
CA ARG A 164 7.40 -12.03 4.12
C ARG A 164 7.20 -12.01 5.64
N THR A 165 8.08 -11.32 6.36
CA THR A 165 8.10 -11.34 7.84
C THR A 165 7.12 -10.36 8.47
N ARG A 166 6.65 -9.37 7.72
CA ARG A 166 5.74 -8.30 8.15
C ARG A 166 4.69 -8.00 7.08
N PRO A 167 3.89 -9.01 6.67
CA PRO A 167 2.81 -8.77 5.72
C PRO A 167 1.83 -7.75 6.30
N VAL A 168 1.53 -6.71 5.54
CA VAL A 168 0.60 -5.65 5.99
C VAL A 168 -0.85 -6.08 5.84
N ILE A 169 -1.12 -7.04 4.97
CA ILE A 169 -2.38 -7.79 4.89
C ILE A 169 -2.03 -9.22 5.29
N ASP A 170 -2.49 -9.63 6.46
CA ASP A 170 -2.13 -10.91 7.05
C ASP A 170 -3.02 -12.08 6.60
N VAL A 171 -4.25 -11.76 6.19
CA VAL A 171 -5.24 -12.74 5.76
C VAL A 171 -6.01 -12.26 4.54
N THR A 172 -6.50 -13.22 3.75
CA THR A 172 -7.45 -12.95 2.66
C THR A 172 -8.63 -13.89 2.75
N PHE A 173 -9.80 -13.42 2.30
CA PHE A 173 -11.06 -14.14 2.45
C PHE A 173 -11.62 -14.53 1.07
N ARG A 174 -12.24 -15.72 1.00
CA ARG A 174 -13.01 -16.16 -0.16
C ARG A 174 -14.30 -16.81 0.31
N GLN A 175 -15.39 -16.54 -0.37
CA GLN A 175 -16.66 -17.21 -0.12
C GLN A 175 -16.91 -18.27 -1.19
N VAL A 176 -17.26 -19.47 -0.77
CA VAL A 176 -17.66 -20.57 -1.68
C VAL A 176 -18.97 -20.19 -2.37
N LYS A 177 -18.94 -20.04 -3.70
CA LYS A 177 -20.12 -19.72 -4.52
C LYS A 177 -20.72 -20.97 -5.17
N ALA A 178 -19.91 -21.99 -5.45
CA ALA A 178 -20.39 -23.29 -5.93
C ALA A 178 -21.22 -24.01 -4.84
N SER A 179 -22.05 -24.95 -5.23
CA SER A 179 -22.83 -25.78 -4.30
C SER A 179 -21.95 -26.50 -3.27
N ALA A 180 -20.77 -26.92 -3.69
CA ALA A 180 -19.71 -27.44 -2.85
C ALA A 180 -18.33 -27.17 -3.47
N LEU A 181 -17.31 -27.05 -2.62
CA LEU A 181 -15.91 -26.91 -3.04
C LEU A 181 -15.06 -27.94 -2.30
N GLN A 182 -14.31 -28.76 -3.03
CA GLN A 182 -13.35 -29.71 -2.46
C GLN A 182 -11.99 -29.05 -2.29
N ILE A 183 -11.45 -29.06 -1.06
CA ILE A 183 -10.07 -28.63 -0.76
C ILE A 183 -9.39 -29.72 0.05
N GLY A 184 -8.46 -30.44 -0.57
CA GLY A 184 -7.84 -31.61 0.05
C GLY A 184 -8.92 -32.63 0.49
N PRO A 185 -8.92 -33.09 1.75
CA PRO A 185 -9.93 -34.02 2.27
C PRO A 185 -11.26 -33.32 2.64
N TRP A 186 -11.37 -32.02 2.55
CA TRP A 186 -12.51 -31.22 3.05
C TRP A 186 -13.47 -30.84 1.93
N THR A 187 -14.76 -31.08 2.15
CA THR A 187 -15.86 -30.59 1.30
C THR A 187 -16.52 -29.39 1.99
N LEU A 188 -16.42 -28.23 1.38
CA LEU A 188 -16.93 -26.98 1.92
C LEU A 188 -18.27 -26.63 1.24
N PRO A 189 -19.36 -26.40 1.98
CA PRO A 189 -20.64 -26.05 1.42
C PRO A 189 -20.66 -24.62 0.87
N GLN A 190 -21.65 -24.34 0.01
CA GLN A 190 -21.93 -23.01 -0.47
C GLN A 190 -22.13 -22.02 0.68
N GLY A 191 -21.62 -20.80 0.52
CA GLY A 191 -21.70 -19.74 1.53
C GLY A 191 -20.56 -19.79 2.57
N GLN A 192 -19.84 -20.93 2.69
CA GLN A 192 -18.71 -21.03 3.60
C GLN A 192 -17.64 -19.99 3.26
N THR A 193 -17.12 -19.30 4.30
CA THR A 193 -15.97 -18.40 4.15
C THR A 193 -14.68 -19.15 4.42
N ILE A 194 -13.74 -19.04 3.49
CA ILE A 194 -12.38 -19.56 3.60
C ILE A 194 -11.47 -18.39 3.93
N VAL A 195 -10.58 -18.60 4.90
CA VAL A 195 -9.53 -17.65 5.27
C VAL A 195 -8.18 -18.26 4.88
N ALA A 196 -7.47 -17.60 3.97
CA ALA A 196 -6.09 -17.93 3.68
C ALA A 196 -5.18 -16.99 4.49
N SER A 197 -4.39 -17.55 5.41
CA SER A 197 -3.45 -16.81 6.24
C SER A 197 -2.10 -16.68 5.54
N ILE A 198 -1.78 -15.47 5.13
CA ILE A 198 -0.50 -15.11 4.52
C ILE A 198 0.61 -15.23 5.56
N GLY A 199 0.38 -14.72 6.77
CA GLY A 199 1.37 -14.74 7.84
C GLY A 199 1.73 -16.17 8.29
N LEU A 200 0.77 -17.10 8.37
CA LEU A 200 1.05 -18.50 8.69
C LEU A 200 1.86 -19.17 7.61
N LEU A 201 1.51 -18.98 6.32
CA LEU A 201 2.28 -19.53 5.21
C LEU A 201 3.73 -18.99 5.21
N HIS A 202 3.89 -17.70 5.41
CA HIS A 202 5.21 -17.08 5.46
C HIS A 202 6.05 -17.43 6.70
N ALA A 203 5.41 -17.98 7.74
CA ALA A 203 6.07 -18.47 8.96
C ALA A 203 6.28 -19.99 8.97
N ASP A 204 5.85 -20.70 7.92
CA ASP A 204 5.99 -22.13 7.81
C ASP A 204 7.45 -22.52 7.52
N GLU A 205 8.04 -23.29 8.43
CA GLU A 205 9.46 -23.75 8.33
C GLU A 205 9.67 -24.74 7.18
N THR A 206 8.62 -25.40 6.68
CA THR A 206 8.70 -26.30 5.52
C THR A 206 8.79 -25.54 4.21
N VAL A 207 8.27 -24.32 4.18
CA VAL A 207 8.29 -23.41 3.02
C VAL A 207 9.49 -22.46 3.10
N PHE A 208 9.72 -21.87 4.28
CA PHE A 208 10.81 -20.94 4.54
C PHE A 208 11.68 -21.46 5.68
N PRO A 209 12.77 -22.21 5.41
CA PRO A 209 13.69 -22.67 6.46
C PRO A 209 14.19 -21.50 7.32
N ASN A 210 14.18 -21.66 8.65
CA ASN A 210 14.44 -20.59 9.62
C ASN A 210 13.50 -19.38 9.43
N ALA A 211 12.19 -19.64 9.25
CA ALA A 211 11.20 -18.64 8.91
C ALA A 211 11.14 -17.46 9.89
N ARG A 212 11.49 -17.67 11.18
CA ARG A 212 11.52 -16.62 12.19
C ARG A 212 12.71 -15.66 12.06
N ARG A 213 13.77 -16.08 11.34
CA ARG A 213 14.93 -15.24 11.09
C ARG A 213 14.60 -14.27 9.97
N PHE A 214 14.91 -12.99 10.20
CA PHE A 214 14.92 -11.96 9.15
C PHE A 214 16.20 -12.11 8.33
N ASP A 215 16.09 -12.59 7.11
CA ASP A 215 17.21 -13.00 6.27
C ASP A 215 16.94 -12.69 4.79
N PRO A 216 17.29 -11.50 4.32
CA PRO A 216 17.13 -11.12 2.92
C PRO A 216 17.93 -11.99 1.93
N ASP A 217 19.02 -12.62 2.37
CA ASP A 217 19.88 -13.40 1.49
C ASP A 217 19.16 -14.59 0.85
N ARG A 218 18.04 -15.06 1.46
CA ARG A 218 17.16 -16.08 0.87
C ARG A 218 16.61 -15.69 -0.51
N PHE A 219 16.45 -14.39 -0.78
CA PHE A 219 15.92 -13.86 -2.02
C PHE A 219 16.98 -13.34 -3.00
N LEU A 220 18.26 -13.44 -2.66
CA LEU A 220 19.36 -13.13 -3.59
C LEU A 220 19.62 -14.28 -4.57
N SER A 221 19.49 -15.52 -4.08
CA SER A 221 19.82 -16.71 -4.87
C SER A 221 18.61 -17.32 -5.60
N ARG A 222 17.39 -17.02 -5.15
CA ARG A 222 16.14 -17.56 -5.71
C ARG A 222 15.04 -16.51 -5.70
N ALA A 223 14.41 -16.31 -6.86
CA ALA A 223 13.18 -15.52 -6.93
C ALA A 223 12.09 -16.20 -6.09
N PRO A 224 11.21 -15.46 -5.41
CA PRO A 224 10.14 -16.04 -4.62
C PRO A 224 9.16 -16.81 -5.50
N ASP A 225 8.73 -18.00 -5.06
CA ASP A 225 7.68 -18.76 -5.71
C ASP A 225 6.33 -18.05 -5.51
N PRO A 226 5.54 -17.79 -6.57
CA PRO A 226 4.25 -17.13 -6.47
C PRO A 226 3.20 -17.86 -5.62
N ALA A 227 3.38 -19.16 -5.35
CA ALA A 227 2.51 -19.93 -4.46
C ALA A 227 2.97 -19.91 -3.00
N GLU A 228 4.25 -19.65 -2.75
CA GLU A 228 4.86 -19.62 -1.41
C GLU A 228 4.92 -18.20 -0.84
N TRP A 229 5.28 -17.22 -1.68
CA TRP A 229 5.44 -15.82 -1.29
C TRP A 229 4.27 -14.99 -1.84
N ILE A 230 3.27 -14.76 -1.00
CA ILE A 230 1.98 -14.17 -1.41
C ILE A 230 1.58 -12.90 -0.63
N PRO A 231 2.48 -11.92 -0.36
CA PRO A 231 2.10 -10.70 0.36
C PRO A 231 1.09 -9.84 -0.40
N TYR A 232 0.99 -10.04 -1.71
CA TYR A 232 0.04 -9.41 -2.61
C TYR A 232 -1.17 -10.31 -2.93
N GLY A 233 -1.35 -11.41 -2.20
CA GLY A 233 -2.34 -12.44 -2.53
C GLY A 233 -2.00 -13.21 -3.81
N GLY A 234 -3.00 -13.89 -4.38
CA GLY A 234 -2.82 -14.73 -5.56
C GLY A 234 -4.08 -14.89 -6.40
N GLY A 235 -3.92 -15.54 -7.56
CA GLY A 235 -4.99 -15.78 -8.53
C GLY A 235 -5.54 -14.49 -9.15
N ILE A 236 -6.78 -14.54 -9.61
CA ILE A 236 -7.46 -13.42 -10.29
C ILE A 236 -7.69 -12.19 -9.38
N ARG A 237 -7.48 -12.32 -8.07
CA ARG A 237 -7.61 -11.25 -7.07
C ARG A 237 -6.25 -10.78 -6.53
N ARG A 238 -5.17 -11.13 -7.21
CA ARG A 238 -3.84 -10.61 -6.87
C ARG A 238 -3.85 -9.09 -6.96
N CYS A 239 -3.11 -8.44 -6.05
CA CYS A 239 -3.02 -6.99 -6.00
C CYS A 239 -2.58 -6.41 -7.36
N ILE A 240 -3.39 -5.51 -7.93
CA ILE A 240 -3.08 -4.84 -9.20
C ILE A 240 -1.93 -3.84 -9.04
N GLY A 241 -1.79 -3.23 -7.85
CA GLY A 241 -0.74 -2.26 -7.52
C GLY A 241 0.60 -2.87 -7.10
N ALA A 242 0.80 -4.21 -7.20
CA ALA A 242 2.00 -4.87 -6.69
C ALA A 242 3.30 -4.34 -7.33
N ALA A 243 3.31 -4.12 -8.64
CA ALA A 243 4.47 -3.57 -9.35
C ALA A 243 4.75 -2.13 -8.94
N PHE A 244 3.71 -1.29 -8.88
CA PHE A 244 3.81 0.10 -8.46
C PHE A 244 4.32 0.22 -7.01
N ALA A 245 3.73 -0.54 -6.07
CA ALA A 245 4.15 -0.54 -4.67
C ALA A 245 5.61 -0.99 -4.50
N THR A 246 6.05 -2.00 -5.25
CA THR A 246 7.44 -2.47 -5.22
C THR A 246 8.40 -1.41 -5.75
N MET A 247 8.07 -0.76 -6.86
CA MET A 247 8.84 0.35 -7.42
C MET A 247 8.93 1.52 -6.44
N GLU A 248 7.79 1.94 -5.88
CA GLU A 248 7.71 3.04 -4.92
C GLU A 248 8.58 2.77 -3.68
N MET A 249 8.48 1.57 -3.10
CA MET A 249 9.31 1.18 -1.96
C MET A 249 10.81 1.20 -2.30
N ARG A 250 11.20 0.69 -3.48
CA ARG A 250 12.61 0.73 -3.93
C ARG A 250 13.13 2.15 -4.04
N VAL A 251 12.37 3.04 -4.69
CA VAL A 251 12.75 4.45 -4.87
C VAL A 251 12.89 5.16 -3.52
N ILE A 252 11.88 5.02 -2.63
CA ILE A 252 11.87 5.68 -1.33
C ILE A 252 13.01 5.18 -0.44
N LEU A 253 13.20 3.85 -0.32
CA LEU A 253 14.24 3.29 0.54
C LEU A 253 15.63 3.58 -0.01
N ARG A 254 15.85 3.49 -1.33
CA ARG A 254 17.11 3.89 -1.98
C ARG A 254 17.44 5.35 -1.70
N THR A 255 16.47 6.24 -1.89
CA THR A 255 16.66 7.67 -1.62
C THR A 255 16.96 7.92 -0.14
N LEU A 256 16.24 7.26 0.77
CA LEU A 256 16.49 7.35 2.20
C LEU A 256 17.92 6.91 2.55
N LEU A 257 18.33 5.73 2.10
CA LEU A 257 19.64 5.14 2.46
C LEU A 257 20.82 5.82 1.80
N ARG A 258 20.66 6.42 0.63
CA ARG A 258 21.70 7.24 -0.02
C ARG A 258 21.94 8.56 0.69
N ASN A 259 20.90 9.16 1.27
CA ASN A 259 21.00 10.50 1.85
C ASN A 259 21.11 10.51 3.38
N TYR A 260 20.67 9.44 4.06
CA TYR A 260 20.59 9.41 5.52
C TYR A 260 21.13 8.11 6.09
N VAL A 261 21.67 8.22 7.30
CA VAL A 261 22.04 7.08 8.15
C VAL A 261 20.89 6.84 9.14
N ILE A 262 20.44 5.59 9.23
CA ILE A 262 19.46 5.15 10.23
C ILE A 262 20.24 4.71 11.47
N SER A 263 19.98 5.33 12.62
CA SER A 263 20.62 4.95 13.89
C SER A 263 20.11 3.59 14.36
N PRO A 264 20.99 2.67 14.79
CA PRO A 264 20.59 1.40 15.40
C PRO A 264 19.70 1.59 16.64
N SER A 265 18.82 0.63 16.90
CA SER A 265 17.96 0.63 18.07
C SER A 265 17.99 -0.71 18.79
N SER A 266 18.18 -0.67 20.11
CA SER A 266 18.04 -1.82 21.02
C SER A 266 16.66 -1.93 21.65
N ALA A 267 15.73 -1.05 21.30
CA ALA A 267 14.36 -1.10 21.81
C ALA A 267 13.68 -2.43 21.44
N ARG A 268 12.71 -2.88 22.22
CA ARG A 268 11.94 -4.10 21.89
C ARG A 268 11.27 -3.98 20.54
N ASP A 269 11.09 -5.13 19.87
CA ASP A 269 10.35 -5.22 18.60
C ASP A 269 8.99 -4.51 18.71
N GLU A 270 8.60 -3.88 17.61
CA GLU A 270 7.26 -3.31 17.50
C GLU A 270 6.23 -4.44 17.45
N ARG A 271 5.13 -4.26 18.18
CA ARG A 271 3.97 -5.15 18.06
C ARG A 271 3.19 -4.79 16.80
N TRP A 272 2.46 -5.76 16.29
CA TRP A 272 1.49 -5.56 15.22
C TRP A 272 0.26 -4.83 15.75
N GLN A 273 -0.16 -3.81 15.06
CA GLN A 273 -1.37 -3.06 15.37
C GLN A 273 -2.19 -2.91 14.10
N SER A 274 -3.45 -3.34 14.14
CA SER A 274 -4.39 -3.11 13.05
C SER A 274 -4.69 -1.61 12.90
N ARG A 275 -4.66 -1.14 11.66
CA ARG A 275 -5.12 0.17 11.21
C ARG A 275 -6.08 -0.05 10.07
N GLY A 276 -7.38 -0.19 10.37
CA GLY A 276 -8.34 -0.63 9.38
C GLY A 276 -8.02 -2.05 8.89
N VAL A 277 -7.76 -2.21 7.60
CA VAL A 277 -7.41 -3.50 6.98
C VAL A 277 -5.91 -3.80 7.02
N ALA A 278 -5.07 -2.78 7.19
CA ALA A 278 -3.61 -2.93 7.21
C ALA A 278 -3.06 -3.12 8.63
N VAL A 279 -1.96 -3.85 8.73
CA VAL A 279 -1.21 -4.06 9.97
C VAL A 279 0.08 -3.25 9.95
N ALA A 280 0.26 -2.41 10.95
CA ALA A 280 1.38 -1.48 11.06
C ALA A 280 2.12 -1.63 12.40
N PRO A 281 3.35 -1.07 12.52
CA PRO A 281 4.07 -1.02 13.79
C PRO A 281 3.30 -0.20 14.84
N SER A 282 3.12 -0.75 16.06
CA SER A 282 2.27 -0.18 17.11
C SER A 282 2.74 1.18 17.62
N ARG A 283 4.05 1.45 17.57
CA ARG A 283 4.65 2.72 17.99
C ARG A 283 5.04 3.60 16.80
N GLY A 284 4.62 3.23 15.57
CA GLY A 284 4.81 3.99 14.33
C GLY A 284 6.21 3.94 13.77
N ALA A 285 7.01 2.93 14.12
CA ALA A 285 8.37 2.73 13.60
C ALA A 285 9.26 3.99 13.73
N ARG A 286 9.28 4.60 14.91
CA ARG A 286 10.10 5.80 15.15
C ARG A 286 11.57 5.47 15.01
N VAL A 287 12.27 6.20 14.14
CA VAL A 287 13.73 6.05 13.89
C VAL A 287 14.41 7.41 14.00
N ARG A 288 15.69 7.38 14.36
CA ARG A 288 16.58 8.54 14.24
C ARG A 288 17.34 8.42 12.93
N ILE A 289 17.31 9.50 12.15
CA ILE A 289 18.07 9.60 10.91
C ILE A 289 19.00 10.82 10.99
N GLN A 290 20.16 10.73 10.35
CA GLN A 290 21.13 11.81 10.23
C GLN A 290 21.56 11.90 8.76
N PRO A 291 21.78 13.10 8.19
CA PRO A 291 22.32 13.23 6.85
C PRO A 291 23.66 12.48 6.72
N ARG A 292 23.89 11.81 5.59
CA ARG A 292 25.21 11.23 5.27
C ARG A 292 26.17 12.37 4.92
N GLN A 293 27.42 12.27 5.40
CA GLN A 293 28.48 13.19 4.99
C GLN A 293 28.70 13.05 3.47
N GLY A 294 28.66 14.17 2.75
CA GLY A 294 28.82 14.19 1.30
C GLY A 294 27.54 14.11 0.48
N SER A 295 26.35 13.90 1.09
CA SER A 295 25.09 14.10 0.37
C SER A 295 24.81 15.59 0.32
N ALA A 296 24.92 16.21 -0.87
CA ALA A 296 24.36 17.53 -1.09
C ALA A 296 22.88 17.49 -0.71
N ALA A 297 22.46 18.36 0.21
CA ALA A 297 21.09 18.47 0.64
C ALA A 297 20.22 18.81 -0.58
N VAL A 298 19.58 17.83 -1.18
CA VAL A 298 18.48 18.04 -2.13
C VAL A 298 17.25 18.33 -1.27
N ILE A 299 17.18 19.54 -0.77
CA ILE A 299 15.96 20.14 -0.23
C ILE A 299 15.57 21.23 -1.24
N GLY A 300 14.68 20.90 -2.11
CA GLY A 300 13.97 21.81 -3.00
C GLY A 300 12.49 21.45 -2.96
#